data_3b5c9c840291403270db251c53ec653c
#
_entry.id   3b5c9c840291403270db251c53ec653c
#
_cell.length_a   1.000
_cell.length_b   1.000
_cell.length_c   1.000
_cell.angle_alpha   90.00
_cell.angle_beta   90.00
_cell.angle_gamma   90.00
#
_symmetry.space_group_name_H-M   'P 1'
#
loop_
_entity.id
_entity.type
_entity.pdbx_description
1 polymer ?
#
loop_
_entity_poly.entity_id
_entity_poly.type
_entity_poly.pdbx_seq_one_letter_code
_entity_poly.pdbx_strand_id
1 'polypeptide(L)'
;CYVRSFEARADRPADDRYGRTIRVKVNVAQVLRRELARRSWQCEEVTLGAATDPYQPAEGRYRLTRACIVELARARTPLSLITRGPLVWRDVDVLQEAAVRAEVAVNVSVPTLDERVWRTTEPDTAPPRRRLEIVRRLVDAGIRTGVALAPILPGLSDRPEQLAEAVRAARAAGAHHIWANVLYLRPGTREHFLEALARDWPGELERYERLYEGRAYLPRAEVGRVTEGVRVLAREHASHGRPALRPRPAPTQLTLV
;
A
#
# COMPACT_ATOMS: atom_id res chain seq x y z
N CYS A 1 -0.21 10.07 9.00
CA CYS A 1 -1.05 9.16 8.18
C CYS A 1 -2.25 9.94 7.63
N TYR A 2 -2.45 9.94 6.33
CA TYR A 2 -3.57 10.66 5.67
C TYR A 2 -4.96 10.18 6.12
N VAL A 3 -5.03 8.99 6.69
CA VAL A 3 -6.29 8.40 7.21
C VAL A 3 -6.83 9.16 8.43
N ARG A 4 -6.00 9.93 9.14
CA ARG A 4 -6.49 10.81 10.22
C ARG A 4 -7.66 11.70 9.79
N SER A 5 -7.65 12.19 8.55
CA SER A 5 -8.75 12.99 8.01
C SER A 5 -10.06 12.21 7.84
N PHE A 6 -10.03 10.88 7.84
CA PHE A 6 -11.23 10.03 7.78
C PHE A 6 -11.86 9.82 9.16
N GLU A 7 -11.08 9.93 10.23
CA GLU A 7 -11.58 9.81 11.58
C GLU A 7 -12.59 10.92 11.89
N ALA A 8 -12.29 12.16 11.50
CA ALA A 8 -13.22 13.28 11.66
C ALA A 8 -14.57 13.06 10.96
N ARG A 9 -14.57 12.40 9.78
CA ARG A 9 -15.80 12.05 9.06
C ARG A 9 -16.59 10.94 9.71
N ALA A 10 -15.98 10.16 10.61
CA ALA A 10 -16.58 9.06 11.32
C ALA A 10 -16.89 9.42 12.77
N ASP A 11 -16.93 10.72 13.11
CA ASP A 11 -17.10 11.27 14.46
C ASP A 11 -16.15 10.64 15.49
N ARG A 12 -14.90 10.43 15.05
CA ARG A 12 -13.84 9.87 15.89
C ARG A 12 -12.71 10.90 16.08
N PRO A 13 -12.05 10.88 17.26
CA PRO A 13 -10.95 11.80 17.50
C PRO A 13 -9.78 11.56 16.54
N ALA A 14 -9.36 12.62 15.85
CA ALA A 14 -8.15 12.62 15.02
C ALA A 14 -6.91 13.17 15.77
N ASP A 15 -7.04 13.36 17.08
CA ASP A 15 -6.02 13.83 18.02
C ASP A 15 -5.07 12.70 18.46
N ASP A 16 -4.41 12.84 19.60
CA ASP A 16 -3.46 11.88 20.18
C ASP A 16 -4.05 10.49 20.47
N ARG A 17 -5.37 10.37 20.48
CA ARG A 17 -6.08 9.09 20.62
C ARG A 17 -6.14 8.30 19.31
N TYR A 18 -5.76 8.91 18.19
CA TYR A 18 -5.71 8.21 16.89
C TYR A 18 -4.81 6.97 16.98
N GLY A 19 -5.33 5.84 16.53
CA GLY A 19 -4.61 4.55 16.53
C GLY A 19 -4.62 3.81 17.86
N ARG A 20 -5.08 4.43 18.98
CA ARG A 20 -5.18 3.73 20.29
C ARG A 20 -6.37 2.77 20.35
N THR A 21 -7.38 2.98 19.54
CA THR A 21 -8.55 2.10 19.43
C THR A 21 -8.80 1.71 18.00
N ILE A 22 -9.10 0.43 17.77
CA ILE A 22 -9.37 -0.13 16.46
C ILE A 22 -10.80 -0.71 16.47
N ARG A 23 -11.62 -0.28 15.51
CA ARG A 23 -12.95 -0.88 15.30
C ARG A 23 -12.80 -2.07 14.35
N VAL A 24 -13.07 -3.26 14.88
CA VAL A 24 -13.01 -4.52 14.12
C VAL A 24 -14.38 -4.87 13.57
N LYS A 25 -14.51 -4.92 12.24
CA LYS A 25 -15.76 -5.30 11.56
C LYS A 25 -15.81 -6.82 11.39
N VAL A 26 -16.12 -7.56 12.44
CA VAL A 26 -16.02 -9.03 12.49
C VAL A 26 -16.86 -9.76 11.44
N ASN A 27 -17.91 -9.14 10.90
CA ASN A 27 -18.79 -9.70 9.88
C ASN A 27 -18.47 -9.22 8.45
N VAL A 28 -17.32 -8.55 8.22
CA VAL A 28 -17.01 -7.92 6.92
C VAL A 28 -17.03 -8.92 5.76
N ALA A 29 -16.51 -10.13 5.93
CA ALA A 29 -16.50 -11.14 4.88
C ALA A 29 -17.92 -11.61 4.50
N GLN A 30 -18.83 -11.71 5.48
CA GLN A 30 -20.23 -12.07 5.21
C GLN A 30 -20.97 -10.96 4.45
N VAL A 31 -20.72 -9.70 4.86
CA VAL A 31 -21.29 -8.54 4.15
C VAL A 31 -20.74 -8.49 2.73
N LEU A 32 -19.42 -8.62 2.55
CA LEU A 32 -18.77 -8.64 1.25
C LEU A 32 -19.34 -9.74 0.34
N ARG A 33 -19.50 -10.96 0.84
CA ARG A 33 -20.14 -12.06 0.09
C ARG A 33 -21.52 -11.69 -0.45
N ARG A 34 -22.36 -11.03 0.37
CA ARG A 34 -23.69 -10.58 -0.03
C ARG A 34 -23.63 -9.50 -1.11
N GLU A 35 -22.72 -8.55 -0.98
CA GLU A 35 -22.52 -7.50 -1.97
C GLU A 35 -22.04 -8.06 -3.31
N LEU A 36 -21.06 -8.97 -3.29
CA LEU A 36 -20.51 -9.64 -4.49
C LEU A 36 -21.53 -10.54 -5.19
N ALA A 37 -22.55 -11.03 -4.47
CA ALA A 37 -23.64 -11.85 -5.03
C ALA A 37 -24.77 -11.04 -5.69
N ARG A 38 -24.75 -9.71 -5.58
CA ARG A 38 -25.77 -8.86 -6.21
C ARG A 38 -25.64 -8.89 -7.73
N ARG A 39 -26.78 -8.94 -8.43
CA ARG A 39 -26.81 -8.84 -9.92
C ARG A 39 -26.22 -7.55 -10.47
N SER A 40 -26.20 -6.49 -9.65
CA SER A 40 -25.61 -5.19 -10.01
C SER A 40 -24.10 -5.14 -9.86
N TRP A 41 -23.46 -6.18 -9.29
CA TRP A 41 -22.01 -6.21 -9.15
C TRP A 41 -21.32 -6.36 -10.51
N GLN A 42 -20.43 -5.41 -10.86
CA GLN A 42 -19.77 -5.33 -12.17
C GLN A 42 -18.37 -5.95 -12.20
N CYS A 43 -17.98 -6.71 -11.15
CA CYS A 43 -16.63 -7.28 -11.01
C CYS A 43 -15.51 -6.24 -11.07
N GLU A 44 -15.75 -5.03 -10.59
CA GLU A 44 -14.75 -3.98 -10.50
C GLU A 44 -13.62 -4.36 -9.55
N GLU A 45 -12.41 -3.82 -9.78
CA GLU A 45 -11.27 -4.08 -8.90
C GLU A 45 -11.53 -3.57 -7.47
N VAL A 46 -11.34 -4.43 -6.50
CA VAL A 46 -11.43 -4.09 -5.08
C VAL A 46 -10.05 -3.89 -4.49
N THR A 47 -9.78 -2.68 -3.99
CA THR A 47 -8.51 -2.38 -3.29
C THR A 47 -8.65 -2.54 -1.79
N LEU A 48 -7.89 -3.45 -1.20
CA LEU A 48 -7.73 -3.60 0.25
C LEU A 48 -6.50 -2.82 0.73
N GLY A 49 -6.66 -2.04 1.80
CA GLY A 49 -5.55 -1.27 2.39
C GLY A 49 -5.51 0.20 2.04
N ALA A 50 -6.54 0.74 1.37
CA ALA A 50 -6.62 2.16 1.04
C ALA A 50 -6.88 3.07 2.25
N ALA A 51 -7.49 2.56 3.33
CA ALA A 51 -7.81 3.34 4.52
C ALA A 51 -7.02 2.92 5.76
N THR A 52 -6.74 1.63 5.91
CA THR A 52 -5.90 1.09 7.00
C THR A 52 -5.06 -0.03 6.45
N ASP A 53 -3.92 -0.34 7.08
CA ASP A 53 -3.14 -1.50 6.66
C ASP A 53 -3.94 -2.79 6.93
N PRO A 54 -4.21 -3.61 5.91
CA PRO A 54 -4.97 -4.85 6.05
C PRO A 54 -4.23 -5.90 6.87
N TYR A 55 -2.92 -5.73 7.05
CA TYR A 55 -2.07 -6.61 7.86
C TYR A 55 -1.54 -5.93 9.13
N GLN A 56 -2.31 -5.00 9.69
CA GLN A 56 -2.06 -4.48 11.03
C GLN A 56 -2.13 -5.60 12.10
N PRO A 57 -1.59 -5.42 13.33
CA PRO A 57 -1.50 -6.50 14.33
C PRO A 57 -2.83 -7.21 14.62
N ALA A 58 -3.96 -6.50 14.57
CA ALA A 58 -5.30 -7.08 14.75
C ALA A 58 -5.61 -8.22 13.76
N GLU A 59 -5.06 -8.16 12.53
CA GLU A 59 -5.25 -9.20 11.52
C GLU A 59 -4.62 -10.54 11.92
N GLY A 60 -3.61 -10.53 12.78
CA GLY A 60 -3.04 -11.76 13.36
C GLY A 60 -4.09 -12.58 14.12
N ARG A 61 -5.03 -11.90 14.78
CA ARG A 61 -6.11 -12.51 15.56
C ARG A 61 -7.37 -12.75 14.74
N TYR A 62 -7.85 -11.74 14.03
CA TYR A 62 -9.19 -11.74 13.42
C TYR A 62 -9.24 -12.35 12.02
N ARG A 63 -8.15 -12.37 11.28
CA ARG A 63 -8.01 -12.95 9.92
C ARG A 63 -9.07 -12.46 8.92
N LEU A 64 -9.48 -11.20 9.05
CA LEU A 64 -10.55 -10.62 8.22
C LEU A 64 -10.11 -10.35 6.80
N THR A 65 -8.86 -9.90 6.62
CA THR A 65 -8.27 -9.70 5.29
C THR A 65 -8.21 -11.02 4.53
N ARG A 66 -7.75 -12.08 5.19
CA ARG A 66 -7.77 -13.43 4.61
C ARG A 66 -9.17 -13.85 4.16
N ALA A 67 -10.16 -13.65 5.03
CA ALA A 67 -11.55 -14.00 4.73
C ALA A 67 -12.11 -13.17 3.53
N CYS A 68 -11.77 -11.88 3.45
CA CYS A 68 -12.15 -11.05 2.30
C CYS A 68 -11.49 -11.51 1.00
N ILE A 69 -10.22 -11.88 1.00
CA ILE A 69 -9.53 -12.44 -0.17
C ILE A 69 -10.25 -13.69 -0.67
N VAL A 70 -10.64 -14.59 0.22
CA VAL A 70 -11.39 -15.80 -0.14
C VAL A 70 -12.72 -15.48 -0.82
N GLU A 71 -13.48 -14.50 -0.31
CA GLU A 71 -14.77 -14.13 -0.92
C GLU A 71 -14.57 -13.45 -2.29
N LEU A 72 -13.56 -12.57 -2.44
CA LEU A 72 -13.22 -11.97 -3.72
C LEU A 72 -12.79 -13.02 -4.75
N ALA A 73 -11.96 -13.99 -4.33
CA ALA A 73 -11.53 -15.09 -5.17
C ALA A 73 -12.72 -15.96 -5.65
N ARG A 74 -13.68 -16.25 -4.75
CA ARG A 74 -14.90 -16.98 -5.10
C ARG A 74 -15.73 -16.27 -6.15
N ALA A 75 -15.86 -14.95 -5.99
CA ALA A 75 -16.60 -14.10 -6.92
C ALA A 75 -15.79 -13.71 -8.18
N ARG A 76 -14.58 -14.25 -8.38
CA ARG A 76 -13.66 -13.89 -9.47
C ARG A 76 -13.46 -12.39 -9.65
N THR A 77 -13.49 -11.67 -8.53
CA THR A 77 -13.35 -10.21 -8.49
C THR A 77 -11.86 -9.84 -8.45
N PRO A 78 -11.38 -8.95 -9.35
CA PRO A 78 -10.02 -8.45 -9.31
C PRO A 78 -9.68 -7.79 -7.97
N LEU A 79 -8.48 -8.02 -7.48
CA LEU A 79 -8.04 -7.60 -6.15
C LEU A 79 -6.70 -6.88 -6.22
N SER A 80 -6.65 -5.69 -5.66
CA SER A 80 -5.41 -4.99 -5.33
C SER A 80 -5.25 -4.89 -3.81
N LEU A 81 -4.04 -5.08 -3.31
CA LEU A 81 -3.74 -5.05 -1.90
C LEU A 81 -2.55 -4.13 -1.64
N ILE A 82 -2.66 -3.24 -0.64
CA ILE A 82 -1.59 -2.31 -0.24
C ILE A 82 -1.26 -2.57 1.22
N THR A 83 0.01 -2.85 1.54
CA THR A 83 0.44 -3.12 2.91
C THR A 83 1.90 -2.72 3.17
N ARG A 84 2.23 -2.52 4.45
CA ARG A 84 3.58 -2.46 5.02
C ARG A 84 3.93 -3.71 5.82
N GLY A 85 2.91 -4.54 6.08
CA GLY A 85 2.96 -5.65 7.02
C GLY A 85 3.53 -6.94 6.44
N PRO A 86 4.62 -7.49 6.98
CA PRO A 86 5.14 -8.79 6.55
C PRO A 86 4.16 -9.95 6.73
N LEU A 87 3.12 -9.74 7.54
CA LEU A 87 2.07 -10.73 7.80
C LEU A 87 1.30 -11.15 6.53
N VAL A 88 1.38 -10.37 5.45
CA VAL A 88 0.79 -10.74 4.14
C VAL A 88 1.29 -12.10 3.66
N TRP A 89 2.51 -12.50 4.02
CA TRP A 89 3.06 -13.81 3.67
C TRP A 89 2.27 -14.98 4.25
N ARG A 90 1.61 -14.81 5.39
CA ARG A 90 0.73 -15.83 6.00
C ARG A 90 -0.37 -16.28 5.03
N ASP A 91 -0.84 -15.39 4.19
CA ASP A 91 -2.00 -15.58 3.32
C ASP A 91 -1.61 -15.85 1.85
N VAL A 92 -0.34 -16.24 1.61
CA VAL A 92 0.16 -16.53 0.26
C VAL A 92 -0.66 -17.61 -0.45
N ASP A 93 -1.13 -18.60 0.26
CA ASP A 93 -1.96 -19.69 -0.26
C ASP A 93 -3.28 -19.17 -0.86
N VAL A 94 -4.02 -18.33 -0.13
CA VAL A 94 -5.27 -17.75 -0.65
C VAL A 94 -5.03 -16.69 -1.71
N LEU A 95 -3.88 -16.00 -1.69
CA LEU A 95 -3.48 -15.08 -2.76
C LEU A 95 -3.17 -15.83 -4.06
N GLN A 96 -2.50 -16.99 -3.98
CA GLN A 96 -2.25 -17.85 -5.14
C GLN A 96 -3.56 -18.41 -5.70
N GLU A 97 -4.48 -18.88 -4.84
CA GLU A 97 -5.79 -19.33 -5.26
C GLU A 97 -6.58 -18.19 -5.94
N ALA A 98 -6.55 -16.99 -5.38
CA ALA A 98 -7.19 -15.82 -5.97
C ALA A 98 -6.57 -15.48 -7.34
N ALA A 99 -5.23 -15.50 -7.47
CA ALA A 99 -4.50 -15.15 -8.69
C ALA A 99 -4.78 -16.07 -9.88
N VAL A 100 -5.20 -17.31 -9.65
CA VAL A 100 -5.64 -18.21 -10.74
C VAL A 100 -7.14 -18.03 -11.08
N ARG A 101 -7.88 -17.25 -10.31
CA ARG A 101 -9.32 -17.00 -10.51
C ARG A 101 -9.62 -15.61 -11.05
N ALA A 102 -8.84 -14.62 -10.61
CA ALA A 102 -8.96 -13.21 -10.99
C ALA A 102 -7.59 -12.52 -10.97
N GLU A 103 -7.51 -11.30 -11.48
CA GLU A 103 -6.28 -10.52 -11.35
C GLU A 103 -6.03 -10.15 -9.89
N VAL A 104 -4.82 -10.43 -9.41
CA VAL A 104 -4.37 -10.10 -8.05
C VAL A 104 -3.06 -9.35 -8.12
N ALA A 105 -2.99 -8.23 -7.42
CA ALA A 105 -1.77 -7.47 -7.24
C ALA A 105 -1.54 -7.15 -5.76
N VAL A 106 -0.32 -7.33 -5.27
CA VAL A 106 0.09 -6.92 -3.93
C VAL A 106 1.10 -5.80 -4.04
N ASN A 107 0.83 -4.66 -3.41
CA ASN A 107 1.72 -3.52 -3.35
C ASN A 107 2.32 -3.40 -1.95
N VAL A 108 3.63 -3.53 -1.84
CA VAL A 108 4.33 -3.35 -0.57
C VAL A 108 4.90 -1.94 -0.51
N SER A 109 4.50 -1.20 0.52
CA SER A 109 4.96 0.18 0.71
C SER A 109 6.38 0.20 1.28
N VAL A 110 7.31 0.80 0.55
CA VAL A 110 8.72 1.00 0.93
C VAL A 110 9.12 2.44 0.58
N PRO A 111 8.69 3.44 1.39
CA PRO A 111 8.88 4.86 1.06
C PRO A 111 10.35 5.29 0.98
N THR A 112 11.23 4.63 1.72
CA THR A 112 12.66 4.93 1.80
C THR A 112 13.44 3.70 2.23
N LEU A 113 14.73 3.67 1.93
CA LEU A 113 15.71 2.74 2.49
C LEU A 113 16.57 3.38 3.58
N ASP A 114 16.46 4.69 3.77
CA ASP A 114 17.16 5.41 4.84
C ASP A 114 16.59 5.00 6.20
N GLU A 115 17.44 4.37 7.02
CA GLU A 115 17.02 3.86 8.33
C GLU A 115 16.63 4.96 9.32
N ARG A 116 17.27 6.13 9.25
CA ARG A 116 16.94 7.25 10.13
C ARG A 116 15.55 7.77 9.78
N VAL A 117 15.29 7.98 8.49
CA VAL A 117 13.97 8.43 8.02
C VAL A 117 12.91 7.41 8.39
N TRP A 118 13.14 6.12 8.11
CA TRP A 118 12.19 5.07 8.47
C TRP A 118 11.91 5.01 9.97
N ARG A 119 12.96 4.91 10.81
CA ARG A 119 12.78 4.79 12.28
C ARG A 119 12.00 5.95 12.88
N THR A 120 12.15 7.12 12.32
CA THR A 120 11.49 8.33 12.82
C THR A 120 10.07 8.49 12.28
N THR A 121 9.82 8.14 11.01
CA THR A 121 8.49 8.33 10.39
C THR A 121 7.56 7.13 10.55
N GLU A 122 8.11 5.93 10.71
CA GLU A 122 7.35 4.67 10.74
C GLU A 122 7.89 3.71 11.83
N PRO A 123 8.06 4.14 13.10
CA PRO A 123 8.78 3.38 14.14
C PRO A 123 8.18 2.00 14.42
N ASP A 124 6.85 1.86 14.30
CA ASP A 124 6.12 0.62 14.61
C ASP A 124 5.92 -0.29 13.40
N THR A 125 6.70 -0.08 12.34
CA THR A 125 6.55 -0.85 11.11
C THR A 125 7.79 -1.69 10.81
N ALA A 126 7.64 -2.73 10.00
CA ALA A 126 8.77 -3.56 9.59
C ALA A 126 9.84 -2.75 8.85
N PRO A 127 11.14 -3.03 9.08
CA PRO A 127 12.24 -2.38 8.37
C PRO A 127 12.10 -2.49 6.84
N PRO A 128 12.54 -1.47 6.07
CA PRO A 128 12.46 -1.47 4.62
C PRO A 128 13.04 -2.73 3.96
N ARG A 129 14.20 -3.20 4.42
CA ARG A 129 14.84 -4.45 3.94
C ARG A 129 13.95 -5.68 4.14
N ARG A 130 13.26 -5.76 5.28
CA ARG A 130 12.33 -6.85 5.56
C ARG A 130 11.11 -6.81 4.63
N ARG A 131 10.63 -5.60 4.29
CA ARG A 131 9.54 -5.42 3.34
C ARG A 131 9.97 -5.87 1.92
N LEU A 132 11.19 -5.55 1.50
CA LEU A 132 11.75 -6.02 0.22
C LEU A 132 11.92 -7.55 0.17
N GLU A 133 12.29 -8.16 1.30
CA GLU A 133 12.32 -9.64 1.40
C GLU A 133 10.91 -10.24 1.16
N ILE A 134 9.86 -9.61 1.70
CA ILE A 134 8.48 -10.03 1.45
C ILE A 134 8.10 -9.85 -0.02
N VAL A 135 8.51 -8.74 -0.66
CA VAL A 135 8.32 -8.56 -2.12
C VAL A 135 8.90 -9.75 -2.86
N ARG A 136 10.17 -10.10 -2.61
CA ARG A 136 10.83 -11.24 -3.25
C ARG A 136 10.06 -12.53 -3.06
N ARG A 137 9.68 -12.85 -1.80
CA ARG A 137 8.94 -14.08 -1.49
C ARG A 137 7.60 -14.16 -2.20
N LEU A 138 6.85 -13.06 -2.29
CA LEU A 138 5.58 -13.00 -3.01
C LEU A 138 5.78 -13.19 -4.52
N VAL A 139 6.82 -12.57 -5.09
CA VAL A 139 7.20 -12.75 -6.51
C VAL A 139 7.58 -14.21 -6.78
N ASP A 140 8.40 -14.82 -5.93
CA ASP A 140 8.81 -16.23 -6.05
C ASP A 140 7.61 -17.18 -5.94
N ALA A 141 6.58 -16.80 -5.19
CA ALA A 141 5.29 -17.51 -5.12
C ALA A 141 4.38 -17.26 -6.34
N GLY A 142 4.80 -16.44 -7.30
CA GLY A 142 4.03 -16.12 -8.50
C GLY A 142 2.96 -15.05 -8.31
N ILE A 143 2.97 -14.33 -7.21
CA ILE A 143 2.05 -13.22 -6.98
C ILE A 143 2.56 -11.97 -7.69
N ARG A 144 1.72 -11.30 -8.49
CA ARG A 144 2.04 -9.99 -9.06
C ARG A 144 2.26 -8.99 -7.96
N THR A 145 3.51 -8.59 -7.75
CA THR A 145 3.90 -7.76 -6.62
C THR A 145 4.56 -6.49 -7.11
N GLY A 146 4.14 -5.35 -6.54
CA GLY A 146 4.73 -4.04 -6.77
C GLY A 146 5.32 -3.44 -5.50
N VAL A 147 6.12 -2.39 -5.68
CA VAL A 147 6.63 -1.54 -4.60
C VAL A 147 6.07 -0.14 -4.75
N ALA A 148 5.53 0.37 -3.64
CA ALA A 148 5.06 1.74 -3.52
C ALA A 148 6.10 2.60 -2.79
N LEU A 149 6.75 3.53 -3.49
CA LEU A 149 7.55 4.60 -2.89
C LEU A 149 6.58 5.73 -2.46
N ALA A 150 5.83 5.49 -1.39
CA ALA A 150 4.73 6.38 -0.96
C ALA A 150 4.56 6.38 0.56
N PRO A 151 4.61 7.56 1.20
CA PRO A 151 4.93 8.85 0.58
C PRO A 151 6.44 9.11 0.44
N ILE A 152 6.85 9.75 -0.63
CA ILE A 152 8.17 10.39 -0.71
C ILE A 152 8.11 11.70 0.06
N LEU A 153 9.07 11.93 0.94
CA LEU A 153 9.14 13.10 1.83
C LEU A 153 10.13 14.12 1.24
N PRO A 154 9.68 15.32 0.83
CA PRO A 154 10.56 16.36 0.27
C PRO A 154 11.71 16.71 1.21
N GLY A 155 12.96 16.66 0.72
CA GLY A 155 14.17 16.94 1.49
C GLY A 155 14.66 15.80 2.38
N LEU A 156 13.82 14.81 2.67
CA LEU A 156 14.18 13.69 3.55
C LEU A 156 14.39 12.38 2.78
N SER A 157 13.56 12.10 1.76
CA SER A 157 13.64 10.84 1.00
C SER A 157 13.51 11.02 -0.52
N ASP A 158 13.67 12.24 -1.03
CA ASP A 158 13.47 12.59 -2.43
C ASP A 158 14.78 12.86 -3.22
N ARG A 159 15.94 12.67 -2.58
CA ARG A 159 17.22 12.83 -3.29
C ARG A 159 17.33 11.80 -4.41
N PRO A 160 17.83 12.20 -5.59
CA PRO A 160 17.94 11.30 -6.76
C PRO A 160 18.63 9.96 -6.44
N GLU A 161 19.69 9.99 -5.63
CA GLU A 161 20.46 8.81 -5.25
C GLU A 161 19.64 7.86 -4.37
N GLN A 162 18.85 8.40 -3.42
CA GLN A 162 17.96 7.63 -2.55
C GLN A 162 16.83 6.97 -3.36
N LEU A 163 16.24 7.71 -4.30
CA LEU A 163 15.21 7.17 -5.18
C LEU A 163 15.77 6.09 -6.11
N ALA A 164 16.95 6.32 -6.68
CA ALA A 164 17.62 5.33 -7.52
C ALA A 164 17.98 4.05 -6.74
N GLU A 165 18.46 4.19 -5.50
CA GLU A 165 18.75 3.04 -4.63
C GLU A 165 17.47 2.26 -4.33
N ALA A 166 16.38 2.93 -3.93
CA ALA A 166 15.09 2.30 -3.63
C ALA A 166 14.51 1.57 -4.85
N VAL A 167 14.61 2.17 -6.05
CA VAL A 167 14.15 1.54 -7.29
C VAL A 167 15.00 0.31 -7.63
N ARG A 168 16.32 0.41 -7.55
CA ARG A 168 17.22 -0.74 -7.78
C ARG A 168 16.93 -1.88 -6.81
N ALA A 169 16.76 -1.57 -5.52
CA ALA A 169 16.45 -2.58 -4.50
C ALA A 169 15.08 -3.24 -4.72
N ALA A 170 14.08 -2.46 -5.12
CA ALA A 170 12.76 -3.00 -5.47
C ALA A 170 12.83 -3.94 -6.68
N ARG A 171 13.59 -3.57 -7.72
CA ARG A 171 13.81 -4.41 -8.91
C ARG A 171 14.62 -5.66 -8.60
N ALA A 172 15.65 -5.55 -7.77
CA ALA A 172 16.43 -6.70 -7.30
C ALA A 172 15.59 -7.68 -6.47
N ALA A 173 14.55 -7.19 -5.78
CA ALA A 173 13.54 -8.02 -5.13
C ALA A 173 12.52 -8.63 -6.11
N GLY A 174 12.61 -8.33 -7.42
CA GLY A 174 11.74 -8.86 -8.47
C GLY A 174 10.42 -8.10 -8.65
N ALA A 175 10.27 -6.90 -8.09
CA ALA A 175 9.03 -6.13 -8.20
C ALA A 175 8.60 -5.94 -9.67
N HIS A 176 7.37 -6.36 -10.00
CA HIS A 176 6.81 -6.25 -11.35
C HIS A 176 6.53 -4.81 -11.75
N HIS A 177 6.13 -3.97 -10.79
CA HIS A 177 5.90 -2.54 -11.00
C HIS A 177 6.34 -1.73 -9.79
N ILE A 178 6.67 -0.47 -10.04
CA ILE A 178 7.04 0.50 -9.01
C ILE A 178 6.25 1.77 -9.29
N TRP A 179 5.61 2.31 -8.27
CA TRP A 179 4.94 3.59 -8.35
C TRP A 179 5.30 4.47 -7.17
N ALA A 180 5.13 5.76 -7.32
CA ALA A 180 5.50 6.74 -6.33
C ALA A 180 4.39 7.77 -6.10
N ASN A 181 4.32 8.27 -4.87
CA ASN A 181 3.51 9.43 -4.54
C ASN A 181 4.26 10.31 -3.54
N VAL A 182 4.17 11.61 -3.73
CA VAL A 182 4.77 12.59 -2.83
C VAL A 182 3.81 12.88 -1.69
N LEU A 183 4.35 13.18 -0.51
CA LEU A 183 3.57 13.53 0.66
C LEU A 183 2.53 14.60 0.35
N TYR A 184 1.35 14.44 0.89
CA TYR A 184 0.31 15.46 0.95
C TYR A 184 -0.21 15.61 2.39
N LEU A 185 -0.52 16.84 2.76
CA LEU A 185 -0.85 17.22 4.13
C LEU A 185 -2.23 17.87 4.21
N ARG A 186 -3.26 17.04 4.35
CA ARG A 186 -4.63 17.51 4.62
C ARG A 186 -4.77 17.96 6.07
N PRO A 187 -5.75 18.82 6.38
CA PRO A 187 -6.06 19.20 7.76
C PRO A 187 -6.20 17.97 8.68
N GLY A 188 -5.74 18.07 9.90
CA GLY A 188 -5.66 16.97 10.87
C GLY A 188 -4.41 16.09 10.72
N THR A 189 -3.92 15.91 9.48
CA THR A 189 -2.64 15.24 9.24
C THR A 189 -1.48 16.23 9.25
N ARG A 190 -1.72 17.43 8.73
CA ARG A 190 -0.71 18.50 8.62
C ARG A 190 -0.16 18.89 9.98
N GLU A 191 -1.02 19.22 10.90
CA GLU A 191 -0.66 19.69 12.25
C GLU A 191 0.23 18.65 12.94
N HIS A 192 -0.24 17.41 12.99
CA HIS A 192 0.51 16.31 13.58
C HIS A 192 1.85 16.04 12.88
N PHE A 193 1.90 16.17 11.55
CA PHE A 193 3.15 15.97 10.80
C PHE A 193 4.15 17.08 11.08
N LEU A 194 3.72 18.35 11.12
CA LEU A 194 4.60 19.49 11.41
C LEU A 194 5.12 19.46 12.85
N GLU A 195 4.30 19.03 13.82
CA GLU A 195 4.75 18.81 15.20
C GLU A 195 5.85 17.73 15.26
N ALA A 196 5.66 16.61 14.59
CA ALA A 196 6.67 15.56 14.51
C ALA A 196 7.93 16.04 13.78
N LEU A 197 7.78 16.79 12.70
CA LEU A 197 8.89 17.36 11.94
C LEU A 197 9.70 18.36 12.78
N ALA A 198 9.02 19.24 13.53
CA ALA A 198 9.67 20.21 14.43
C ALA A 198 10.52 19.52 15.51
N ARG A 199 10.05 18.36 16.01
CA ARG A 199 10.78 17.56 16.99
C ARG A 199 11.98 16.84 16.40
N ASP A 200 11.78 16.19 15.24
CA ASP A 200 12.73 15.21 14.71
C ASP A 200 13.65 15.77 13.63
N TRP A 201 13.22 16.81 12.91
CA TRP A 201 13.95 17.52 11.86
C TRP A 201 13.66 19.04 11.89
N PRO A 202 14.04 19.76 12.97
CA PRO A 202 13.72 21.17 13.11
C PRO A 202 14.23 22.04 11.95
N GLY A 203 15.35 21.67 11.35
CA GLY A 203 15.89 22.37 10.18
C GLY A 203 15.05 22.29 8.91
N GLU A 204 14.12 21.33 8.81
CA GLU A 204 13.22 21.19 7.66
C GLU A 204 11.86 21.89 7.88
N LEU A 205 11.53 22.32 9.10
CA LEU A 205 10.21 22.83 9.45
C LEU A 205 9.79 24.00 8.55
N GLU A 206 10.61 25.05 8.47
CA GLU A 206 10.33 26.23 7.66
C GLU A 206 10.12 25.90 6.17
N ARG A 207 10.91 24.94 5.66
CA ARG A 207 10.75 24.45 4.28
C ARG A 207 9.38 23.81 4.06
N TYR A 208 8.93 22.95 4.97
CA TYR A 208 7.64 22.29 4.87
C TYR A 208 6.47 23.27 5.05
N GLU A 209 6.58 24.23 5.94
CA GLU A 209 5.60 25.30 6.10
C GLU A 209 5.40 26.06 4.80
N ARG A 210 6.49 26.47 4.13
CA ARG A 210 6.45 27.13 2.80
C ARG A 210 5.88 26.21 1.70
N LEU A 211 6.33 24.95 1.63
CA LEU A 211 5.88 24.01 0.61
C LEU A 211 4.37 23.75 0.65
N TYR A 212 3.81 23.68 1.85
CA TYR A 212 2.40 23.37 2.08
C TYR A 212 1.57 24.58 2.52
N GLU A 213 2.08 25.80 2.37
CA GLU A 213 1.34 27.02 2.69
C GLU A 213 0.05 27.11 1.88
N GLY A 214 -1.10 27.21 2.57
CA GLY A 214 -2.42 27.31 1.93
C GLY A 214 -2.86 26.10 1.08
N ARG A 215 -2.11 25.00 1.10
CA ARG A 215 -2.38 23.83 0.24
C ARG A 215 -2.11 22.49 0.94
N ALA A 216 -2.87 21.48 0.55
CA ALA A 216 -2.63 20.09 1.00
C ALA A 216 -1.69 19.31 0.08
N TYR A 217 -1.57 19.69 -1.17
CA TYR A 217 -0.79 19.01 -2.21
C TYR A 217 0.26 19.97 -2.78
N LEU A 218 1.43 19.44 -3.08
CA LEU A 218 2.43 20.18 -3.85
C LEU A 218 1.94 20.48 -5.27
N PRO A 219 2.51 21.50 -5.93
CA PRO A 219 2.22 21.78 -7.34
C PRO A 219 2.43 20.54 -8.21
N ARG A 220 1.52 20.34 -9.19
CA ARG A 220 1.58 19.17 -10.08
C ARG A 220 2.94 19.01 -10.78
N ALA A 221 3.59 20.11 -11.13
CA ALA A 221 4.91 20.08 -11.77
C ALA A 221 6.00 19.51 -10.84
N GLU A 222 5.95 19.80 -9.54
CA GLU A 222 6.90 19.27 -8.56
C GLU A 222 6.65 17.79 -8.31
N VAL A 223 5.41 17.42 -8.05
CA VAL A 223 5.01 16.01 -7.90
C VAL A 223 5.38 15.23 -9.16
N GLY A 224 5.08 15.79 -10.34
CA GLY A 224 5.38 15.18 -11.64
C GLY A 224 6.86 14.93 -11.85
N ARG A 225 7.74 15.86 -11.49
CA ARG A 225 9.20 15.67 -11.59
C ARG A 225 9.67 14.46 -10.77
N VAL A 226 9.26 14.36 -9.51
CA VAL A 226 9.68 13.27 -8.63
C VAL A 226 9.11 11.92 -9.11
N THR A 227 7.82 11.88 -9.40
CA THR A 227 7.15 10.64 -9.82
C THR A 227 7.58 10.17 -11.20
N GLU A 228 7.85 11.10 -12.16
CA GLU A 228 8.40 10.75 -13.46
C GLU A 228 9.85 10.26 -13.34
N GLY A 229 10.68 10.89 -12.48
CA GLY A 229 12.02 10.41 -12.18
C GLY A 229 12.03 8.95 -11.70
N VAL A 230 11.14 8.62 -10.76
CA VAL A 230 10.96 7.22 -10.30
C VAL A 230 10.52 6.31 -11.46
N ARG A 231 9.62 6.78 -12.32
CA ARG A 231 9.12 6.00 -13.48
C ARG A 231 10.20 5.73 -14.50
N VAL A 232 11.03 6.72 -14.80
CA VAL A 232 12.19 6.56 -15.69
C VAL A 232 13.16 5.54 -15.12
N LEU A 233 13.60 5.71 -13.87
CA LEU A 233 14.46 4.76 -13.17
C LEU A 233 13.89 3.33 -13.17
N ALA A 234 12.57 3.20 -12.94
CA ALA A 234 11.92 1.90 -12.95
C ALA A 234 11.88 1.23 -14.34
N ARG A 235 11.87 2.00 -15.42
CA ARG A 235 12.00 1.46 -16.80
C ARG A 235 13.43 1.05 -17.14
N GLU A 236 14.42 1.82 -16.72
CA GLU A 236 15.84 1.53 -16.96
C GLU A 236 16.30 0.25 -16.24
N HIS A 237 15.70 -0.07 -15.11
CA HIS A 237 15.99 -1.28 -14.35
C HIS A 237 14.93 -2.35 -14.61
N ALA A 238 15.20 -3.28 -15.54
CA ALA A 238 14.31 -4.40 -15.81
C ALA A 238 14.10 -5.27 -14.57
N SER A 239 12.88 -5.81 -14.40
CA SER A 239 12.62 -6.83 -13.37
C SER A 239 13.04 -8.21 -13.91
N HIS A 240 13.73 -8.96 -13.06
CA HIS A 240 14.10 -10.35 -13.31
C HIS A 240 13.24 -11.30 -12.44
N GLY A 241 12.15 -10.79 -11.88
CA GLY A 241 11.23 -11.57 -11.07
C GLY A 241 10.51 -12.65 -11.87
N ARG A 242 10.04 -13.67 -11.17
CA ARG A 242 9.22 -14.75 -11.74
C ARG A 242 7.95 -14.16 -12.38
N PRO A 243 7.52 -14.65 -13.56
CA PRO A 243 6.24 -14.26 -14.13
C PRO A 243 5.08 -14.49 -13.16
N ALA A 244 4.19 -13.53 -13.07
CA ALA A 244 3.02 -13.63 -12.19
C ALA A 244 2.04 -14.70 -12.70
N LEU A 245 1.35 -15.33 -11.77
CA LEU A 245 0.20 -16.19 -12.06
C LEU A 245 -0.85 -15.37 -12.83
N ARG A 246 -1.56 -16.04 -13.74
CA ARG A 246 -2.62 -15.43 -14.54
C ARG A 246 -3.94 -16.14 -14.29
N PRO A 247 -5.06 -15.40 -14.33
CA PRO A 247 -6.38 -16.00 -14.21
C PRO A 247 -6.61 -17.03 -15.30
N ARG A 248 -7.22 -18.16 -14.92
CA ARG A 248 -7.72 -19.17 -15.85
C ARG A 248 -9.14 -18.80 -16.27
N PRO A 249 -9.55 -19.08 -17.53
CA PRO A 249 -10.93 -18.92 -17.93
C PRO A 249 -11.89 -19.60 -16.94
N ALA A 250 -13.07 -19.01 -16.76
CA ALA A 250 -14.11 -19.69 -15.99
C ALA A 250 -14.46 -21.02 -16.70
N PRO A 251 -14.74 -22.11 -15.96
CA PRO A 251 -15.26 -23.31 -16.57
C PRO A 251 -16.53 -22.96 -17.36
N THR A 252 -16.56 -23.32 -18.66
CA THR A 252 -17.77 -23.15 -19.44
C THR A 252 -18.78 -24.17 -18.93
N GLN A 253 -19.92 -23.71 -18.46
CA GLN A 253 -21.02 -24.61 -18.11
C GLN A 253 -21.53 -25.19 -19.41
N LEU A 254 -21.26 -26.48 -19.61
CA LEU A 254 -21.89 -27.22 -20.72
C LEU A 254 -23.38 -27.36 -20.38
N THR A 255 -24.22 -26.73 -21.16
CA THR A 255 -25.67 -27.01 -21.12
C THR A 255 -25.84 -28.42 -21.64
N LEU A 256 -26.25 -29.35 -20.79
CA LEU A 256 -26.75 -30.63 -21.24
C LEU A 256 -28.01 -30.34 -22.05
N VAL A 257 -27.96 -30.58 -23.34
CA VAL A 257 -29.12 -30.56 -24.28
C VAL A 257 -29.91 -31.80 -24.06
#